data_da37529c2a52b92e8696cb61910b427b
#
_entry.id   da37529c2a52b92e8696cb61910b427b
#
_cell.length_a   1.000
_cell.length_b   1.000
_cell.length_c   1.000
_cell.angle_alpha   90.00
_cell.angle_beta   90.00
_cell.angle_gamma   90.00
#
_symmetry.space_group_name_H-M   'P 1'
#
loop_
_entity.id
_entity.type
_entity.pdbx_description
1 polymer ?
#
loop_
_entity_poly.entity_id
_entity_poly.type
_entity_poly.pdbx_seq_one_letter_code
_entity_poly.pdbx_strand_id
1 'polypeptide(L)'
;MKDSNEQKFIGQRIPNGMLGDNYPRNMWWVAARSDEIKEKPVARWLLETPVVLYRLEDGTPAALYDRCPHRWAPLSEGHVEGDKIICPYHGMQFNSEGHCTKAPTQKMMPKTAQIPSFKVLERGAFLWIWMGDQDAIDCEPPDVSYQTDNDWTFLGGYYDVKANWVLIRENVMDLTHIAFLHKNTFKQNDWITAPDSYLDGETICYEQEFDLAPLSPCLLYTSPSPRDRG
;
A
#
# COMPACT_ATOMS: atom_id res chain seq x y z
N MET A 1 19.57 24.89 16.15
CA MET A 1 18.36 24.07 16.20
C MET A 1 18.68 22.81 15.40
N LYS A 2 18.80 21.66 16.05
CA LYS A 2 19.04 20.39 15.36
C LYS A 2 17.70 19.96 14.76
N ASP A 3 17.65 19.85 13.44
CA ASP A 3 16.51 19.32 12.73
C ASP A 3 16.26 17.86 13.18
N SER A 4 15.12 17.66 13.84
CA SER A 4 14.68 16.40 14.44
C SER A 4 13.94 15.50 13.46
N ASN A 5 14.28 15.52 12.17
CA ASN A 5 13.56 14.77 11.13
C ASN A 5 14.29 13.49 10.68
N GLU A 6 14.90 12.78 11.64
CA GLU A 6 15.42 11.45 11.36
C GLU A 6 14.36 10.41 11.71
N GLN A 7 13.77 9.80 10.70
CA GLN A 7 12.83 8.68 10.88
C GLN A 7 13.59 7.39 11.12
N LYS A 8 13.22 6.69 12.17
CA LYS A 8 13.73 5.36 12.51
C LYS A 8 12.88 4.32 11.79
N PHE A 9 13.53 3.46 11.03
CA PHE A 9 12.94 2.21 10.53
C PHE A 9 13.67 1.06 11.22
N ILE A 10 12.97 0.29 12.02
CA ILE A 10 13.51 -0.85 12.79
C ILE A 10 14.98 -0.63 13.19
N GLY A 11 15.21 0.36 14.05
CA GLY A 11 16.55 0.68 14.56
C GLY A 11 17.49 1.41 13.62
N GLN A 12 17.07 1.82 12.43
CA GLN A 12 17.88 2.61 11.49
C GLN A 12 17.33 4.01 11.28
N ARG A 13 18.25 4.96 11.12
CA ARG A 13 17.94 6.31 10.68
C ARG A 13 17.88 6.35 9.15
N ILE A 14 16.75 6.75 8.60
CA ILE A 14 16.69 7.13 7.19
C ILE A 14 17.16 8.58 7.09
N PRO A 15 18.10 8.87 6.17
CA PRO A 15 18.54 10.24 5.93
C PRO A 15 17.37 11.15 5.58
N ASN A 16 17.40 12.40 6.06
CA ASN A 16 16.44 13.44 5.71
C ASN A 16 16.28 13.52 4.19
N GLY A 17 15.03 13.55 3.72
CA GLY A 17 14.69 13.62 2.30
C GLY A 17 14.59 12.29 1.55
N MET A 18 14.85 11.14 2.21
CA MET A 18 14.57 9.82 1.59
C MET A 18 13.08 9.46 1.60
N LEU A 19 12.31 10.02 2.53
CA LEU A 19 10.86 9.95 2.52
C LEU A 19 10.34 11.34 2.17
N GLY A 20 9.56 11.46 1.10
CA GLY A 20 8.96 12.72 0.69
C GLY A 20 8.18 13.39 1.83
N ASP A 21 8.36 14.69 2.01
CA ASP A 21 7.72 15.43 3.12
C ASP A 21 6.26 15.82 2.84
N ASN A 22 5.78 15.52 1.62
CA ASN A 22 4.47 15.94 1.13
C ASN A 22 3.34 14.91 1.36
N TYR A 23 3.60 13.83 2.08
CA TYR A 23 2.63 12.75 2.28
C TYR A 23 2.33 12.56 3.76
N PRO A 24 1.08 12.20 4.12
CA PRO A 24 0.75 11.79 5.47
C PRO A 24 1.59 10.58 5.88
N ARG A 25 2.14 10.62 7.08
CA ARG A 25 2.97 9.56 7.65
C ARG A 25 2.28 8.94 8.85
N ASN A 26 2.89 7.88 9.39
CA ASN A 26 2.32 7.10 10.49
C ASN A 26 0.91 6.62 10.17
N MET A 27 0.79 6.01 9.00
CA MET A 27 -0.46 5.37 8.56
C MET A 27 -0.19 4.23 7.59
N TRP A 28 -1.18 3.38 7.44
CA TRP A 28 -1.16 2.27 6.50
C TRP A 28 -1.48 2.75 5.08
N TRP A 29 -0.72 2.24 4.13
CA TRP A 29 -0.89 2.47 2.71
C TRP A 29 -1.03 1.15 1.98
N VAL A 30 -1.82 1.11 0.93
CA VAL A 30 -1.85 -0.05 0.04
C VAL A 30 -0.55 -0.09 -0.75
N ALA A 31 0.21 -1.17 -0.60
CA ALA A 31 1.49 -1.37 -1.30
C ALA A 31 1.33 -2.15 -2.61
N ALA A 32 0.47 -3.16 -2.60
CA ALA A 32 0.22 -4.02 -3.75
C ALA A 32 -1.08 -4.82 -3.55
N ARG A 33 -1.56 -5.44 -4.60
CA ARG A 33 -2.51 -6.55 -4.45
C ARG A 33 -1.75 -7.79 -3.98
N SER A 34 -2.39 -8.60 -3.15
CA SER A 34 -1.78 -9.82 -2.60
C SER A 34 -1.35 -10.80 -3.68
N ASP A 35 -2.13 -10.90 -4.77
CA ASP A 35 -1.88 -11.81 -5.87
C ASP A 35 -0.75 -11.38 -6.83
N GLU A 36 -0.27 -10.14 -6.72
CA GLU A 36 0.88 -9.64 -7.48
C GLU A 36 2.22 -10.13 -6.90
N ILE A 37 2.28 -10.35 -5.59
CA ILE A 37 3.52 -10.72 -4.90
C ILE A 37 3.58 -12.23 -4.74
N LYS A 38 4.33 -12.86 -5.61
CA LYS A 38 4.51 -14.32 -5.67
C LYS A 38 5.97 -14.70 -5.44
N GLU A 39 6.56 -15.43 -6.37
CA GLU A 39 7.93 -15.94 -6.27
C GLU A 39 9.02 -14.85 -6.47
N LYS A 40 8.71 -13.83 -7.27
CA LYS A 40 9.67 -12.77 -7.59
C LYS A 40 9.48 -11.55 -6.72
N PRO A 41 10.55 -10.89 -6.30
CA PRO A 41 10.47 -9.58 -5.67
C PRO A 41 9.84 -8.55 -6.62
N VAL A 42 9.04 -7.64 -6.07
CA VAL A 42 8.35 -6.61 -6.84
C VAL A 42 8.76 -5.23 -6.33
N ALA A 43 9.22 -4.37 -7.24
CA ALA A 43 9.54 -2.99 -6.94
C ALA A 43 8.29 -2.13 -6.83
N ARG A 44 8.27 -1.20 -5.88
CA ARG A 44 7.28 -0.13 -5.74
C ARG A 44 7.97 1.19 -5.38
N TRP A 45 7.38 2.28 -5.84
CA TRP A 45 7.67 3.61 -5.33
C TRP A 45 6.48 4.05 -4.48
N LEU A 46 6.69 4.11 -3.17
CA LEU A 46 5.68 4.48 -2.20
C LEU A 46 6.14 5.73 -1.46
N LEU A 47 5.38 6.81 -1.56
CA LEU A 47 5.71 8.10 -0.93
C LEU A 47 7.17 8.52 -1.19
N GLU A 48 7.58 8.50 -2.47
CA GLU A 48 8.93 8.79 -2.93
C GLU A 48 10.04 7.85 -2.40
N THR A 49 9.64 6.72 -1.86
CA THR A 49 10.55 5.72 -1.30
C THR A 49 10.56 4.46 -2.15
N PRO A 50 11.72 3.99 -2.63
CA PRO A 50 11.82 2.72 -3.32
C PRO A 50 11.68 1.57 -2.31
N VAL A 51 10.72 0.71 -2.54
CA VAL A 51 10.39 -0.44 -1.69
C VAL A 51 10.40 -1.70 -2.54
N VAL A 52 11.03 -2.76 -2.04
CA VAL A 52 10.88 -4.10 -2.58
C VAL A 52 9.93 -4.90 -1.70
N LEU A 53 8.92 -5.49 -2.34
CA LEU A 53 7.97 -6.41 -1.72
C LEU A 53 8.28 -7.83 -2.18
N TYR A 54 8.24 -8.78 -1.26
CA TYR A 54 8.47 -10.20 -1.55
C TYR A 54 7.79 -11.08 -0.51
N ARG A 55 7.76 -12.39 -0.73
CA ARG A 55 7.25 -13.34 0.26
C ARG A 55 8.39 -14.20 0.80
N LEU A 56 8.29 -14.50 2.09
CA LEU A 56 9.12 -15.48 2.78
C LEU A 56 8.68 -16.90 2.38
N GLU A 57 9.45 -17.91 2.77
CA GLU A 57 9.17 -19.30 2.44
C GLU A 57 7.80 -19.78 2.97
N ASP A 58 7.37 -19.26 4.11
CA ASP A 58 6.04 -19.53 4.69
C ASP A 58 4.88 -18.74 4.05
N GLY A 59 5.17 -17.91 3.05
CA GLY A 59 4.20 -17.04 2.38
C GLY A 59 4.01 -15.68 3.05
N THR A 60 4.60 -15.42 4.20
CA THR A 60 4.51 -14.12 4.90
C THR A 60 5.07 -13.00 4.03
N PRO A 61 4.36 -11.88 3.85
CA PRO A 61 4.89 -10.75 3.08
C PRO A 61 5.97 -10.00 3.86
N ALA A 62 6.98 -9.52 3.14
CA ALA A 62 8.05 -8.70 3.66
C ALA A 62 8.33 -7.50 2.76
N ALA A 63 8.81 -6.41 3.35
CA ALA A 63 9.15 -5.19 2.63
C ALA A 63 10.46 -4.59 3.15
N LEU A 64 11.35 -4.26 2.22
CA LEU A 64 12.62 -3.62 2.51
C LEU A 64 12.81 -2.39 1.62
N TYR A 65 13.70 -1.50 2.05
CA TYR A 65 14.19 -0.44 1.18
C TYR A 65 14.91 -1.05 -0.03
N ASP A 66 14.46 -0.72 -1.23
CA ASP A 66 14.91 -1.35 -2.47
C ASP A 66 16.26 -0.82 -2.95
N ARG A 67 17.25 -0.81 -2.06
CA ARG A 67 18.63 -0.42 -2.40
C ARG A 67 19.63 -1.19 -1.54
N CYS A 68 20.50 -1.91 -2.20
CA CYS A 68 21.62 -2.57 -1.54
C CYS A 68 22.63 -1.52 -1.02
N PRO A 69 23.04 -1.55 0.26
CA PRO A 69 23.89 -0.52 0.85
C PRO A 69 25.31 -0.51 0.28
N HIS A 70 25.71 -1.54 -0.46
CA HIS A 70 27.03 -1.62 -1.06
C HIS A 70 27.21 -0.68 -2.27
N ARG A 71 26.32 -0.77 -3.26
CA ARG A 71 26.40 -0.02 -4.53
C ARG A 71 25.04 0.42 -5.04
N TRP A 72 24.05 0.51 -4.18
CA TRP A 72 22.69 1.00 -4.48
C TRP A 72 21.93 0.22 -5.55
N ALA A 73 22.38 -1.02 -5.85
CA ALA A 73 21.65 -1.88 -6.77
C ALA A 73 20.24 -2.18 -6.22
N PRO A 74 19.19 -2.15 -7.06
CA PRO A 74 17.86 -2.53 -6.63
C PRO A 74 17.83 -4.00 -6.20
N LEU A 75 17.28 -4.28 -5.03
CA LEU A 75 17.13 -5.66 -4.54
C LEU A 75 15.99 -6.38 -5.28
N SER A 76 15.02 -5.62 -5.77
CA SER A 76 13.92 -6.13 -6.60
C SER A 76 14.36 -6.79 -7.91
N GLU A 77 15.56 -6.45 -8.42
CA GLU A 77 16.17 -7.12 -9.57
C GLU A 77 16.89 -8.43 -9.21
N GLY A 78 16.91 -8.76 -7.92
CA GLY A 78 17.49 -9.99 -7.41
C GLY A 78 16.47 -11.13 -7.32
N HIS A 79 16.65 -11.99 -6.35
CA HIS A 79 15.76 -13.12 -6.10
C HIS A 79 15.67 -13.43 -4.60
N VAL A 80 14.69 -14.26 -4.24
CA VAL A 80 14.48 -14.73 -2.87
C VAL A 80 14.98 -16.17 -2.75
N GLU A 81 15.71 -16.47 -1.68
CA GLU A 81 16.09 -17.83 -1.28
C GLU A 81 15.71 -18.05 0.18
N GLY A 82 14.73 -18.91 0.42
CA GLY A 82 14.11 -19.04 1.74
C GLY A 82 13.57 -17.70 2.21
N ASP A 83 13.99 -17.23 3.37
CA ASP A 83 13.55 -15.96 3.96
C ASP A 83 14.45 -14.76 3.64
N LYS A 84 15.32 -14.88 2.62
CA LYS A 84 16.31 -13.85 2.31
C LYS A 84 16.18 -13.35 0.91
N ILE A 85 16.36 -12.04 0.75
CA ILE A 85 16.51 -11.41 -0.55
C ILE A 85 18.00 -11.30 -0.90
N ILE A 86 18.35 -11.66 -2.13
CA ILE A 86 19.72 -11.73 -2.64
C ILE A 86 19.95 -10.60 -3.62
N CYS A 87 20.92 -9.74 -3.32
CA CYS A 87 21.31 -8.66 -4.21
C CYS A 87 21.88 -9.21 -5.53
N PRO A 88 21.40 -8.77 -6.70
CA PRO A 88 21.83 -9.31 -7.99
C PRO A 88 23.26 -8.94 -8.35
N TYR A 89 23.83 -7.91 -7.70
CA TYR A 89 25.13 -7.38 -8.10
C TYR A 89 26.29 -8.18 -7.50
N HIS A 90 26.31 -8.43 -6.17
CA HIS A 90 27.41 -9.13 -5.50
C HIS A 90 26.95 -10.23 -4.55
N GLY A 91 25.68 -10.65 -4.61
CA GLY A 91 25.16 -11.75 -3.82
C GLY A 91 25.04 -11.47 -2.33
N MET A 92 25.02 -10.20 -1.90
CA MET A 92 24.72 -9.88 -0.50
C MET A 92 23.29 -10.33 -0.17
N GLN A 93 23.13 -10.95 1.00
CA GLN A 93 21.84 -11.50 1.45
C GLN A 93 21.30 -10.70 2.63
N PHE A 94 20.01 -10.40 2.60
CA PHE A 94 19.33 -9.66 3.66
C PHE A 94 18.11 -10.44 4.13
N ASN A 95 17.91 -10.52 5.45
CA ASN A 95 16.67 -11.07 6.03
C ASN A 95 15.53 -10.05 5.97
N SER A 96 14.33 -10.45 6.40
CA SER A 96 13.14 -9.60 6.39
C SER A 96 13.21 -8.37 7.31
N GLU A 97 14.14 -8.37 8.25
CA GLU A 97 14.44 -7.22 9.12
C GLU A 97 15.49 -6.28 8.52
N GLY A 98 15.98 -6.60 7.31
CA GLY A 98 16.97 -5.80 6.59
C GLY A 98 18.42 -6.01 7.05
N HIS A 99 18.71 -6.96 7.93
CA HIS A 99 20.07 -7.28 8.33
C HIS A 99 20.79 -8.08 7.24
N CYS A 100 22.02 -7.67 6.94
CA CYS A 100 22.86 -8.45 6.06
C CYS A 100 23.30 -9.75 6.76
N THR A 101 22.90 -10.89 6.18
CA THR A 101 23.20 -12.23 6.72
C THR A 101 24.40 -12.87 6.04
N LYS A 102 24.78 -12.41 4.81
CA LYS A 102 25.92 -12.91 4.06
C LYS A 102 26.46 -11.84 3.12
N ALA A 103 27.78 -11.70 3.08
CA ALA A 103 28.53 -10.89 2.13
C ALA A 103 29.59 -11.78 1.47
N PRO A 104 29.33 -12.38 0.29
CA PRO A 104 30.19 -13.44 -0.28
C PRO A 104 31.65 -13.05 -0.52
N THR A 105 31.90 -11.76 -0.77
CA THR A 105 33.25 -11.24 -1.08
C THR A 105 34.00 -10.74 0.14
N GLN A 106 33.44 -10.87 1.34
CA GLN A 106 34.03 -10.36 2.57
C GLN A 106 34.18 -11.46 3.63
N LYS A 107 35.33 -11.47 4.33
CA LYS A 107 35.54 -12.40 5.45
C LYS A 107 34.77 -12.05 6.71
N MET A 108 34.45 -10.78 6.89
CA MET A 108 33.67 -10.27 8.02
C MET A 108 32.50 -9.43 7.51
N MET A 109 31.35 -9.60 8.15
CA MET A 109 30.16 -8.82 7.84
C MET A 109 30.27 -7.44 8.46
N PRO A 110 30.13 -6.36 7.68
CA PRO A 110 30.06 -5.03 8.26
C PRO A 110 28.80 -4.92 9.13
N LYS A 111 28.96 -4.54 10.39
CA LYS A 111 27.82 -4.33 11.30
C LYS A 111 26.85 -3.23 10.81
N THR A 112 27.31 -2.36 9.91
CA THR A 112 26.57 -1.28 9.27
C THR A 112 25.85 -1.72 8.00
N ALA A 113 26.01 -2.96 7.54
CA ALA A 113 25.34 -3.47 6.35
C ALA A 113 23.92 -3.89 6.71
N GLN A 114 23.06 -2.92 6.87
CA GLN A 114 21.65 -3.06 7.17
C GLN A 114 20.87 -2.09 6.28
N ILE A 115 19.66 -2.48 5.90
CA ILE A 115 18.73 -1.67 5.11
C ILE A 115 17.43 -1.51 5.90
N PRO A 116 16.70 -0.41 5.70
CA PRO A 116 15.40 -0.23 6.33
C PRO A 116 14.43 -1.32 5.94
N SER A 117 13.66 -1.80 6.90
CA SER A 117 12.51 -2.67 6.70
C SER A 117 11.22 -1.96 7.09
N PHE A 118 10.12 -2.40 6.51
CA PHE A 118 8.80 -1.82 6.72
C PHE A 118 7.86 -2.89 7.22
N LYS A 119 6.99 -2.53 8.17
CA LYS A 119 5.90 -3.41 8.57
C LYS A 119 4.93 -3.57 7.43
N VAL A 120 4.63 -4.82 7.11
CA VAL A 120 3.64 -5.21 6.09
C VAL A 120 2.64 -6.15 6.70
N LEU A 121 1.37 -5.97 6.37
CA LEU A 121 0.28 -6.87 6.72
C LEU A 121 -0.52 -7.21 5.46
N GLU A 122 -0.97 -8.45 5.36
CA GLU A 122 -1.94 -8.88 4.35
C GLU A 122 -3.33 -8.81 4.96
N ARG A 123 -4.23 -8.03 4.35
CA ARG A 123 -5.62 -7.93 4.77
C ARG A 123 -6.52 -7.74 3.55
N GLY A 124 -7.49 -8.63 3.41
CA GLY A 124 -8.31 -8.71 2.20
C GLY A 124 -7.48 -9.05 0.97
N ALA A 125 -7.72 -8.35 -0.11
CA ALA A 125 -7.00 -8.54 -1.37
C ALA A 125 -5.69 -7.75 -1.46
N PHE A 126 -5.23 -7.09 -0.38
CA PHE A 126 -4.13 -6.14 -0.42
C PHE A 126 -3.02 -6.45 0.60
N LEU A 127 -1.81 -6.08 0.23
CA LEU A 127 -0.71 -5.85 1.14
C LEU A 127 -0.72 -4.40 1.58
N TRP A 128 -0.77 -4.21 2.89
CA TRP A 128 -0.72 -2.91 3.55
C TRP A 128 0.67 -2.70 4.13
N ILE A 129 1.26 -1.54 3.92
CA ILE A 129 2.57 -1.16 4.41
C ILE A 129 2.45 0.05 5.33
N TRP A 130 3.12 0.01 6.46
CA TRP A 130 3.23 1.17 7.34
C TRP A 130 4.34 2.10 6.85
N MET A 131 3.96 3.31 6.47
CA MET A 131 4.90 4.33 6.01
C MET A 131 5.05 5.42 7.07
N GLY A 132 6.06 5.28 7.92
CA GLY A 132 6.32 6.20 9.02
C GLY A 132 7.27 5.61 10.05
N ASP A 133 7.18 6.08 11.28
CA ASP A 133 7.91 5.55 12.41
C ASP A 133 7.35 4.16 12.77
N GLN A 134 8.19 3.14 12.71
CA GLN A 134 7.77 1.75 12.98
C GLN A 134 7.43 1.52 14.45
N ASP A 135 7.92 2.37 15.35
CA ASP A 135 7.60 2.32 16.78
C ASP A 135 6.27 3.05 17.10
N ALA A 136 5.72 3.80 16.15
CA ALA A 136 4.47 4.55 16.27
C ALA A 136 3.25 3.85 15.68
N ILE A 137 3.32 2.53 15.48
CA ILE A 137 2.18 1.74 14.97
C ILE A 137 1.17 1.56 16.10
N ASP A 138 0.06 2.26 16.01
CA ASP A 138 -1.00 2.31 17.02
C ASP A 138 -2.36 1.83 16.51
N CYS A 139 -2.46 1.52 15.23
CA CYS A 139 -3.69 1.08 14.59
C CYS A 139 -3.45 -0.06 13.59
N GLU A 140 -4.50 -0.78 13.28
CA GLU A 140 -4.55 -1.77 12.22
C GLU A 140 -4.96 -1.13 10.87
N PRO A 141 -4.65 -1.77 9.73
CA PRO A 141 -5.21 -1.36 8.44
C PRO A 141 -6.74 -1.37 8.47
N PRO A 142 -7.41 -0.59 7.60
CA PRO A 142 -8.87 -0.56 7.52
C PRO A 142 -9.47 -1.96 7.39
N ASP A 143 -10.66 -2.16 7.96
CA ASP A 143 -11.40 -3.40 7.76
C ASP A 143 -11.90 -3.50 6.32
N VAL A 144 -11.46 -4.54 5.66
CA VAL A 144 -11.82 -4.90 4.27
C VAL A 144 -12.30 -6.35 4.19
N SER A 145 -12.85 -6.88 5.28
CA SER A 145 -13.29 -8.28 5.39
C SER A 145 -14.29 -8.69 4.31
N TYR A 146 -15.11 -7.74 3.84
CA TYR A 146 -16.03 -7.96 2.72
C TYR A 146 -15.35 -8.46 1.44
N GLN A 147 -14.07 -8.19 1.24
CA GLN A 147 -13.33 -8.65 0.04
C GLN A 147 -13.08 -10.15 0.00
N THR A 148 -13.10 -10.80 1.17
CA THR A 148 -12.88 -12.23 1.33
C THR A 148 -14.13 -12.98 1.80
N ASP A 149 -15.22 -12.27 2.01
CA ASP A 149 -16.52 -12.83 2.38
C ASP A 149 -17.17 -13.49 1.16
N ASN A 150 -17.69 -14.71 1.34
CA ASN A 150 -18.33 -15.49 0.28
C ASN A 150 -19.64 -14.86 -0.24
N ASP A 151 -20.26 -13.98 0.53
CA ASP A 151 -21.45 -13.25 0.12
C ASP A 151 -21.18 -12.03 -0.76
N TRP A 152 -19.89 -11.71 -0.96
CA TRP A 152 -19.44 -10.59 -1.77
C TRP A 152 -18.59 -11.04 -2.95
N THR A 153 -18.71 -10.35 -4.08
CA THR A 153 -17.79 -10.49 -5.21
C THR A 153 -16.91 -9.26 -5.28
N PHE A 154 -15.61 -9.47 -5.15
CA PHE A 154 -14.62 -8.40 -5.28
C PHE A 154 -13.94 -8.48 -6.64
N LEU A 155 -13.95 -7.35 -7.37
CA LEU A 155 -13.17 -7.15 -8.57
C LEU A 155 -12.22 -5.98 -8.37
N GLY A 156 -10.93 -6.24 -8.55
CA GLY A 156 -9.90 -5.22 -8.46
C GLY A 156 -9.47 -4.72 -9.84
N GLY A 157 -9.07 -3.46 -9.90
CA GLY A 157 -8.45 -2.85 -11.06
C GLY A 157 -7.22 -2.03 -10.67
N TYR A 158 -6.37 -1.73 -11.63
CA TYR A 158 -5.23 -0.84 -11.46
C TYR A 158 -5.27 0.24 -12.54
N TYR A 159 -5.12 1.47 -12.12
CA TYR A 159 -5.02 2.63 -13.00
C TYR A 159 -3.79 3.45 -12.62
N ASP A 160 -2.88 3.65 -13.57
CA ASP A 160 -1.78 4.60 -13.42
C ASP A 160 -2.25 5.99 -13.85
N VAL A 161 -2.50 6.85 -12.87
CA VAL A 161 -2.98 8.21 -13.12
C VAL A 161 -1.85 9.19 -12.89
N LYS A 162 -1.44 9.89 -13.95
CA LYS A 162 -0.39 10.92 -13.90
C LYS A 162 -0.93 12.22 -13.32
N ALA A 163 -1.29 12.21 -12.05
CA ALA A 163 -1.79 13.36 -11.31
C ALA A 163 -1.31 13.32 -9.87
N ASN A 164 -1.38 14.47 -9.21
CA ASN A 164 -1.11 14.53 -7.77
C ASN A 164 -2.16 13.69 -7.02
N TRP A 165 -1.72 12.89 -6.06
CA TRP A 165 -2.57 11.98 -5.29
C TRP A 165 -3.71 12.70 -4.57
N VAL A 166 -3.52 13.96 -4.13
CA VAL A 166 -4.56 14.78 -3.50
C VAL A 166 -5.74 14.99 -4.44
N LEU A 167 -5.48 15.27 -5.73
CA LEU A 167 -6.55 15.45 -6.72
C LEU A 167 -7.38 14.18 -6.94
N ILE A 168 -6.72 13.02 -6.86
CA ILE A 168 -7.44 11.74 -6.95
C ILE A 168 -8.33 11.54 -5.72
N ARG A 169 -7.82 11.86 -4.53
CA ARG A 169 -8.62 11.79 -3.30
C ARG A 169 -9.79 12.75 -3.31
N GLU A 170 -9.57 14.01 -3.70
CA GLU A 170 -10.64 15.00 -3.83
C GLU A 170 -11.73 14.51 -4.78
N ASN A 171 -11.34 13.96 -5.94
CA ASN A 171 -12.31 13.44 -6.91
C ASN A 171 -13.11 12.24 -6.36
N VAL A 172 -12.47 11.34 -5.61
CA VAL A 172 -13.15 10.17 -5.04
C VAL A 172 -14.04 10.54 -3.85
N MET A 173 -13.66 11.55 -3.08
CA MET A 173 -14.41 12.02 -1.91
C MET A 173 -15.59 12.94 -2.28
N ASP A 174 -15.56 13.59 -3.43
CA ASP A 174 -16.68 14.40 -3.94
C ASP A 174 -17.49 13.62 -4.97
N LEU A 175 -18.54 12.95 -4.53
CA LEU A 175 -19.42 12.17 -5.38
C LEU A 175 -20.47 13.02 -6.13
N THR A 176 -20.55 14.31 -5.88
CA THR A 176 -21.57 15.19 -6.49
C THR A 176 -21.41 15.35 -8.00
N HIS A 177 -20.18 15.14 -8.52
CA HIS A 177 -19.91 15.17 -9.97
C HIS A 177 -20.51 13.97 -10.74
N ILE A 178 -20.86 12.88 -10.06
CA ILE A 178 -21.29 11.63 -10.71
C ILE A 178 -22.52 11.85 -11.60
N ALA A 179 -23.52 12.58 -11.10
CA ALA A 179 -24.74 12.85 -11.86
C ALA A 179 -24.49 13.64 -13.17
N PHE A 180 -23.44 14.42 -13.23
CA PHE A 180 -23.09 15.27 -14.35
C PHE A 180 -22.04 14.63 -15.28
N LEU A 181 -20.90 14.28 -14.71
CA LEU A 181 -19.77 13.77 -15.47
C LEU A 181 -19.98 12.31 -15.91
N HIS A 182 -20.56 11.51 -15.02
CA HIS A 182 -20.76 10.07 -15.22
C HIS A 182 -22.20 9.68 -15.58
N LYS A 183 -23.04 10.62 -15.97
CA LYS A 183 -24.46 10.42 -16.31
C LYS A 183 -24.73 9.27 -17.29
N ASN A 184 -23.79 9.02 -18.20
CA ASN A 184 -23.92 7.96 -19.19
C ASN A 184 -23.50 6.58 -18.66
N THR A 185 -22.73 6.55 -17.57
CA THR A 185 -22.20 5.33 -16.97
C THR A 185 -23.10 4.86 -15.82
N PHE A 186 -23.42 5.75 -14.90
CA PHE A 186 -24.20 5.40 -13.72
C PHE A 186 -25.72 5.57 -13.88
N LYS A 187 -26.17 6.39 -14.85
CA LYS A 187 -27.61 6.64 -15.15
C LYS A 187 -28.48 7.00 -13.94
N GLN A 188 -27.88 7.51 -12.89
CA GLN A 188 -28.58 7.91 -11.67
C GLN A 188 -28.67 9.43 -11.62
N ASN A 189 -29.90 9.95 -11.63
CA ASN A 189 -30.14 11.39 -11.54
C ASN A 189 -30.19 11.89 -10.09
N ASP A 190 -30.21 10.98 -9.12
CA ASP A 190 -30.50 11.30 -7.71
C ASP A 190 -29.28 11.73 -6.90
N TRP A 191 -28.10 11.70 -7.51
CA TRP A 191 -26.85 12.16 -6.90
C TRP A 191 -26.69 13.70 -6.89
N ILE A 192 -27.79 14.42 -7.06
CA ILE A 192 -27.83 15.89 -7.10
C ILE A 192 -28.01 16.49 -5.71
N THR A 193 -28.47 15.70 -4.75
CA THR A 193 -28.65 16.15 -3.37
C THR A 193 -27.31 16.23 -2.65
N ALA A 194 -27.14 17.28 -1.85
CA ALA A 194 -25.95 17.38 -1.01
C ALA A 194 -25.92 16.23 0.01
N PRO A 195 -24.80 15.55 0.17
CA PRO A 195 -24.66 14.54 1.21
C PRO A 195 -24.63 15.16 2.60
N ASP A 196 -25.04 14.40 3.58
CA ASP A 196 -24.80 14.74 4.97
C ASP A 196 -23.34 14.35 5.33
N SER A 197 -22.63 15.29 5.91
CA SER A 197 -21.25 15.05 6.35
C SER A 197 -21.11 15.47 7.82
N TYR A 198 -20.50 14.58 8.61
CA TYR A 198 -20.27 14.82 10.03
C TYR A 198 -18.97 14.15 10.50
N LEU A 199 -18.54 14.53 11.71
CA LEU A 199 -17.40 13.91 12.37
C LEU A 199 -17.92 12.94 13.44
N ASP A 200 -17.41 11.71 13.39
CA ASP A 200 -17.54 10.73 14.46
C ASP A 200 -16.13 10.44 15.02
N GLY A 201 -15.81 11.07 16.14
CA GLY A 201 -14.44 11.09 16.66
C GLY A 201 -13.46 11.73 15.66
N GLU A 202 -12.49 10.95 15.19
CA GLU A 202 -11.50 11.34 14.15
C GLU A 202 -11.94 10.94 12.74
N THR A 203 -13.09 10.30 12.58
CA THR A 203 -13.61 9.82 11.30
C THR A 203 -14.52 10.84 10.68
N ILE A 204 -14.27 11.19 9.41
CA ILE A 204 -15.19 11.97 8.59
C ILE A 204 -16.17 10.98 7.96
N CYS A 205 -17.45 11.12 8.33
CA CYS A 205 -18.54 10.35 7.78
C CYS A 205 -19.22 11.15 6.67
N TYR A 206 -19.56 10.44 5.60
CA TYR A 206 -20.24 10.98 4.44
C TYR A 206 -21.39 10.05 4.09
N GLU A 207 -22.61 10.52 4.22
CA GLU A 207 -23.81 9.73 4.02
C GLU A 207 -24.71 10.38 2.96
N GLN A 208 -25.22 9.56 2.07
CA GLN A 208 -26.17 9.98 1.07
C GLN A 208 -27.23 8.90 0.87
N GLU A 209 -28.50 9.26 1.01
CA GLU A 209 -29.61 8.39 0.71
C GLU A 209 -29.98 8.49 -0.78
N PHE A 210 -30.27 7.37 -1.39
CA PHE A 210 -30.73 7.26 -2.76
C PHE A 210 -32.04 6.52 -2.81
N ASP A 211 -32.94 6.98 -3.67
CA ASP A 211 -34.10 6.16 -4.05
C ASP A 211 -33.65 4.92 -4.79
N LEU A 212 -34.39 3.83 -4.68
CA LEU A 212 -34.13 2.58 -5.37
C LEU A 212 -34.10 2.81 -6.89
N ALA A 213 -32.93 3.00 -7.45
CA ALA A 213 -32.73 3.07 -8.88
C ALA A 213 -32.22 1.72 -9.41
N PRO A 214 -32.56 1.32 -10.64
CA PRO A 214 -31.96 0.14 -11.25
C PRO A 214 -30.45 0.33 -11.33
N LEU A 215 -29.69 -0.66 -10.84
CA LEU A 215 -28.24 -0.66 -10.93
C LEU A 215 -27.80 -0.48 -12.38
N SER A 216 -26.77 0.33 -12.59
CA SER A 216 -26.18 0.44 -13.92
C SER A 216 -25.63 -0.93 -14.39
N PRO A 217 -25.62 -1.23 -15.69
CA PRO A 217 -25.11 -2.51 -16.18
C PRO A 217 -23.71 -2.83 -15.67
N CYS A 218 -22.83 -1.84 -15.50
CA CYS A 218 -21.50 -2.08 -14.97
C CYS A 218 -21.50 -2.52 -13.51
N LEU A 219 -22.40 -2.00 -12.67
CA LEU A 219 -22.55 -2.44 -11.29
C LEU A 219 -23.24 -3.79 -11.16
N LEU A 220 -24.21 -4.10 -12.05
CA LEU A 220 -24.85 -5.42 -12.11
C LEU A 220 -23.86 -6.54 -12.42
N TYR A 221 -22.87 -6.28 -13.28
CA TYR A 221 -21.88 -7.28 -13.67
C TYR A 221 -20.62 -7.32 -12.79
N THR A 222 -20.34 -6.24 -12.07
CA THR A 222 -19.07 -6.12 -11.32
C THR A 222 -19.23 -6.22 -9.80
N SER A 223 -20.46 -6.05 -9.28
CA SER A 223 -20.70 -6.11 -7.83
C SER A 223 -22.17 -6.47 -7.55
N PRO A 224 -22.57 -7.74 -7.67
CA PRO A 224 -23.89 -8.15 -7.23
C PRO A 224 -24.00 -7.97 -5.73
N SER A 225 -24.79 -6.98 -5.32
CA SER A 225 -25.15 -6.81 -3.91
C SER A 225 -25.96 -8.00 -3.43
N PRO A 226 -25.81 -8.47 -2.19
CA PRO A 226 -26.70 -9.47 -1.61
C PRO A 226 -28.18 -9.10 -1.67
N ARG A 227 -28.50 -7.79 -1.74
CA ARG A 227 -29.87 -7.30 -1.88
C ARG A 227 -30.48 -7.52 -3.27
N ASP A 228 -29.65 -7.80 -4.28
CA ASP A 228 -30.07 -8.00 -5.65
C ASP A 228 -30.34 -9.49 -5.98
N ARG A 229 -30.22 -10.36 -4.97
CA ARG A 229 -30.52 -11.81 -5.06
C ARG A 229 -31.96 -12.16 -4.64
N GLY A 230 -32.85 -11.17 -4.61
CA GLY A 230 -34.28 -11.35 -4.33
C GLY A 230 -35.04 -11.99 -5.47
#